data_3353a2c4b190134fba95ffcc8678c1f8
#
_entry.id   3353a2c4b190134fba95ffcc8678c1f8
#
_cell.length_a   1.000
_cell.length_b   1.000
_cell.length_c   1.000
_cell.angle_alpha   90.00
_cell.angle_beta   90.00
_cell.angle_gamma   90.00
#
_symmetry.space_group_name_H-M   'P 1'
#
loop_
_entity.id
_entity.type
_entity.pdbx_description
1 polymer ?
#
loop_
_entity_poly.entity_id
_entity_poly.type
_entity_poly.pdbx_seq_one_letter_code
_entity_poly.pdbx_strand_id
1 'polypeptide(L)'
;MLLNKPLENLGDIKGTIYDFEKVGDVLAKHNHTEDNVHITIVARGKIKAYSHDWELEATPGQILDFRPNEPHEIMALENNTRIFNIIKKHGGTPNDYTPVQTEFVPPTVEITQF
;
A
#
# COMPACT_ATOMS: atom_id res chain seq x y z
N MET A 1 -16.54 8.85 1.91
CA MET A 1 -16.28 8.04 3.13
C MET A 1 -15.43 6.85 2.78
N LEU A 2 -14.41 6.60 3.55
CA LEU A 2 -13.57 5.43 3.38
C LEU A 2 -14.23 4.24 4.09
N LEU A 3 -14.47 3.18 3.34
CA LEU A 3 -15.01 1.92 3.87
C LEU A 3 -13.94 0.86 3.77
N ASN A 4 -13.93 -0.09 4.69
CA ASN A 4 -12.97 -1.18 4.63
C ASN A 4 -13.64 -2.51 4.92
N LYS A 5 -13.06 -3.56 4.36
CA LYS A 5 -13.53 -4.92 4.55
C LYS A 5 -12.32 -5.85 4.58
N PRO A 6 -12.13 -6.62 5.66
CA PRO A 6 -11.03 -7.57 5.71
C PRO A 6 -11.27 -8.72 4.72
N LEU A 7 -10.17 -9.20 4.16
CA LEU A 7 -10.15 -10.45 3.42
C LEU A 7 -9.89 -11.58 4.42
N GLU A 8 -10.64 -12.66 4.28
CA GLU A 8 -10.60 -13.75 5.23
C GLU A 8 -10.00 -15.00 4.61
N ASN A 9 -9.52 -15.90 5.47
CA ASN A 9 -9.09 -17.25 5.07
C ASN A 9 -7.92 -17.27 4.09
N LEU A 10 -7.00 -16.35 4.26
CA LEU A 10 -5.80 -16.29 3.43
C LEU A 10 -4.56 -16.85 4.14
N GLY A 11 -4.74 -17.60 5.22
CA GLY A 11 -3.64 -18.16 5.99
C GLY A 11 -2.85 -17.07 6.70
N ASP A 12 -1.56 -17.00 6.45
CA ASP A 12 -0.69 -15.98 7.03
C ASP A 12 -0.68 -14.67 6.23
N ILE A 13 -1.50 -14.59 5.20
CA ILE A 13 -1.67 -13.39 4.40
C ILE A 13 -2.91 -12.67 4.93
N LYS A 14 -2.76 -11.39 5.22
CA LYS A 14 -3.88 -10.53 5.62
C LYS A 14 -4.14 -9.51 4.55
N GLY A 15 -5.40 -9.21 4.35
CA GLY A 15 -5.77 -8.25 3.36
C GLY A 15 -6.97 -7.43 3.78
N THR A 16 -7.08 -6.26 3.21
CA THR A 16 -8.21 -5.36 3.42
C THR A 16 -8.58 -4.71 2.10
N ILE A 17 -9.87 -4.70 1.80
CA ILE A 17 -10.40 -3.93 0.70
C ILE A 17 -10.78 -2.56 1.24
N TYR A 18 -10.28 -1.52 0.60
CA TYR A 18 -10.69 -0.15 0.92
C TYR A 18 -11.47 0.43 -0.24
N ASP A 19 -12.64 0.94 0.07
CA ASP A 19 -13.49 1.66 -0.88
C ASP A 19 -13.53 3.13 -0.50
N PHE A 20 -13.04 3.96 -1.41
CA PHE A 20 -13.09 5.41 -1.27
C PHE A 20 -14.29 5.88 -2.06
N GLU A 21 -15.33 6.32 -1.39
CA GLU A 21 -16.58 6.69 -2.07
C GLU A 21 -16.40 7.95 -2.89
N LYS A 22 -15.61 8.89 -2.40
CA LYS A 22 -15.46 10.20 -3.03
C LYS A 22 -14.00 10.59 -3.20
N VAL A 23 -13.75 11.35 -4.24
CA VAL A 23 -12.47 12.00 -4.43
C VAL A 23 -12.09 12.77 -3.17
N GLY A 24 -10.86 12.64 -2.73
CA GLY A 24 -10.37 13.28 -1.51
C GLY A 24 -10.47 12.44 -0.26
N ASP A 25 -11.18 11.31 -0.30
CA ASP A 25 -11.15 10.36 0.82
C ASP A 25 -9.74 9.82 1.00
N VAL A 26 -9.31 9.69 2.25
CA VAL A 26 -7.92 9.37 2.58
C VAL A 26 -7.84 8.17 3.51
N LEU A 27 -6.95 7.26 3.19
CA LEU A 27 -6.45 6.27 4.14
C LEU A 27 -5.28 6.93 4.85
N ALA A 28 -5.46 7.20 6.14
CA ALA A 28 -4.57 8.06 6.90
C ALA A 28 -3.14 7.53 6.94
N LYS A 29 -2.22 8.44 7.22
CA LYS A 29 -0.80 8.14 7.29
C LYS A 29 -0.52 6.97 8.23
N HIS A 30 0.21 5.99 7.71
CA HIS A 30 0.56 4.79 8.46
C HIS A 30 1.84 4.20 7.89
N ASN A 31 2.42 3.28 8.63
CA ASN A 31 3.53 2.48 8.14
C ASN A 31 3.37 1.06 8.66
N HIS A 32 4.12 0.15 8.05
CA HIS A 32 4.10 -1.26 8.43
C HIS A 32 5.45 -1.64 9.02
N THR A 33 5.43 -2.65 9.89
CA THR A 33 6.65 -3.09 10.54
C THR A 33 7.58 -3.76 9.52
N GLU A 34 8.86 -3.78 9.84
CA GLU A 34 9.88 -4.28 8.94
C GLU A 34 9.79 -5.78 8.66
N ASP A 35 9.01 -6.50 9.44
CA ASP A 35 8.83 -7.95 9.22
C ASP A 35 7.61 -8.26 8.36
N ASN A 36 6.99 -7.26 7.77
CA ASN A 36 5.85 -7.44 6.88
C ASN A 36 6.20 -7.06 5.45
N VAL A 37 5.66 -7.82 4.51
CA VAL A 37 5.62 -7.43 3.10
C VAL A 37 4.25 -6.81 2.85
N HIS A 38 4.24 -5.62 2.26
CA HIS A 38 3.00 -4.89 2.04
C HIS A 38 2.90 -4.44 0.59
N ILE A 39 1.78 -4.80 -0.05
CA ILE A 39 1.47 -4.32 -1.39
C ILE A 39 0.07 -3.73 -1.42
N THR A 40 -0.10 -2.76 -2.30
CA THR A 40 -1.40 -2.14 -2.58
C THR A 40 -1.70 -2.31 -4.07
N ILE A 41 -2.87 -2.84 -4.36
CA ILE A 41 -3.31 -3.06 -5.74
C ILE A 41 -4.47 -2.13 -6.01
N VAL A 42 -4.36 -1.35 -7.08
CA VAL A 42 -5.47 -0.49 -7.51
C VAL A 42 -6.41 -1.33 -8.34
N ALA A 43 -7.63 -1.52 -7.83
CA ALA A 43 -8.65 -2.31 -8.51
C ALA A 43 -9.57 -1.45 -9.37
N ARG A 44 -9.82 -0.22 -8.96
CA ARG A 44 -10.77 0.67 -9.64
C ARG A 44 -10.45 2.11 -9.25
N GLY A 45 -10.63 3.03 -10.17
CA GLY A 45 -10.44 4.45 -9.90
C GLY A 45 -8.99 4.87 -10.00
N LYS A 46 -8.59 5.81 -9.17
CA LYS A 46 -7.25 6.36 -9.20
C LYS A 46 -6.87 6.84 -7.81
N ILE A 47 -5.62 6.60 -7.45
CA ILE A 47 -5.12 7.03 -6.14
C ILE A 47 -3.86 7.86 -6.30
N LYS A 48 -3.58 8.63 -5.26
CA LYS A 48 -2.29 9.23 -5.02
C LYS A 48 -1.76 8.65 -3.71
N ALA A 49 -0.58 8.07 -3.75
CA ALA A 49 0.15 7.67 -2.55
C ALA A 49 1.22 8.71 -2.30
N TYR A 50 1.40 9.11 -1.05
CA TYR A 50 2.32 10.20 -0.77
C TYR A 50 2.84 10.16 0.67
N SER A 51 3.96 10.82 0.85
CA SER A 51 4.54 11.13 2.13
C SER A 51 4.97 12.59 2.09
N HIS A 52 5.72 13.03 3.09
CA HIS A 52 6.11 14.44 3.13
C HIS A 52 7.13 14.83 2.05
N ASP A 53 7.84 13.86 1.48
CA ASP A 53 8.91 14.13 0.52
C ASP A 53 8.75 13.43 -0.82
N TRP A 54 7.66 12.73 -1.04
CA TRP A 54 7.38 12.09 -2.31
C TRP A 54 5.88 11.90 -2.53
N GLU A 55 5.49 11.80 -3.80
CA GLU A 55 4.14 11.42 -4.17
C GLU A 55 4.15 10.72 -5.51
N LEU A 56 3.16 9.88 -5.74
CA LEU A 56 2.95 9.22 -7.02
C LEU A 56 1.47 8.90 -7.19
N GLU A 57 1.05 8.74 -8.44
CA GLU A 57 -0.31 8.35 -8.77
C GLU A 57 -0.33 6.94 -9.34
N ALA A 58 -1.42 6.23 -9.11
CA ALA A 58 -1.58 4.88 -9.59
C ALA A 58 -3.01 4.65 -10.08
N THR A 59 -3.13 3.83 -11.11
CA THR A 59 -4.40 3.51 -11.78
C THR A 59 -4.60 2.00 -11.77
N PRO A 60 -5.80 1.52 -12.18
CA PRO A 60 -6.10 0.08 -12.10
C PRO A 60 -5.08 -0.78 -12.81
N GLY A 61 -4.74 -1.89 -12.19
CA GLY A 61 -3.73 -2.81 -12.69
C GLY A 61 -2.33 -2.53 -12.18
N GLN A 62 -2.14 -1.42 -11.48
CA GLN A 62 -0.85 -1.10 -10.89
C GLN A 62 -0.78 -1.58 -9.45
N ILE A 63 0.39 -2.06 -9.06
CA ILE A 63 0.67 -2.53 -7.71
C ILE A 63 1.76 -1.64 -7.13
N LEU A 64 1.50 -1.15 -5.91
CA LEU A 64 2.47 -0.38 -5.15
C LEU A 64 3.06 -1.27 -4.08
N ASP A 65 4.37 -1.35 -4.04
CA ASP A 65 5.10 -2.13 -3.05
C ASP A 65 5.79 -1.16 -2.11
N PHE A 66 5.30 -1.10 -0.87
CA PHE A 66 5.83 -0.18 0.12
C PHE A 66 6.93 -0.83 0.92
N ARG A 67 7.99 -0.07 1.15
CA ARG A 67 9.07 -0.51 2.03
C ARG A 67 8.57 -0.54 3.48
N PRO A 68 8.98 -1.50 4.29
CA PRO A 68 8.64 -1.50 5.72
C PRO A 68 9.04 -0.19 6.40
N ASN A 69 8.22 0.24 7.34
CA ASN A 69 8.42 1.47 8.10
C ASN A 69 8.43 2.76 7.28
N GLU A 70 7.97 2.68 6.04
CA GLU A 70 7.81 3.87 5.20
C GLU A 70 6.45 4.50 5.48
N PRO A 71 6.39 5.66 6.12
CA PRO A 71 5.11 6.32 6.36
C PRO A 71 4.50 6.78 5.04
N HIS A 72 3.22 6.53 4.87
CA HIS A 72 2.53 6.93 3.64
C HIS A 72 1.05 7.14 3.88
N GLU A 73 0.45 7.92 3.02
CA GLU A 73 -1.00 8.10 2.95
C GLU A 73 -1.46 7.78 1.54
N ILE A 74 -2.72 7.41 1.43
CA ILE A 74 -3.34 7.12 0.14
C ILE A 74 -4.62 7.93 0.03
N MET A 75 -4.75 8.71 -1.05
CA MET A 75 -5.91 9.54 -1.30
C MET A 75 -6.56 9.13 -2.61
N ALA A 76 -7.88 9.05 -2.61
CA ALA A 76 -8.63 8.81 -3.84
C ALA A 76 -8.62 10.07 -4.70
N LEU A 77 -8.30 9.91 -5.98
CA LEU A 77 -8.36 10.97 -6.96
C LEU A 77 -9.61 10.88 -7.83
N GLU A 78 -10.41 9.85 -7.65
CA GLU A 78 -11.68 9.65 -8.32
C GLU A 78 -12.71 9.11 -7.35
N ASN A 79 -13.98 9.34 -7.65
CA ASN A 79 -15.05 8.71 -6.87
C ASN A 79 -15.06 7.21 -7.11
N ASN A 80 -15.51 6.44 -6.13
CA ASN A 80 -15.64 4.98 -6.22
C ASN A 80 -14.31 4.29 -6.53
N THR A 81 -13.26 4.73 -5.90
CA THR A 81 -11.94 4.11 -6.00
C THR A 81 -11.85 2.93 -5.04
N ARG A 82 -11.29 1.83 -5.52
CA ARG A 82 -11.08 0.64 -4.70
C ARG A 82 -9.63 0.18 -4.77
N ILE A 83 -9.07 -0.15 -3.62
CA ILE A 83 -7.76 -0.75 -3.53
C ILE A 83 -7.81 -2.01 -2.67
N PHE A 84 -6.87 -2.91 -2.89
CA PHE A 84 -6.61 -4.05 -2.03
C PHE A 84 -5.26 -3.85 -1.37
N ASN A 85 -5.23 -3.84 -0.04
CA ASN A 85 -3.99 -3.89 0.70
C ASN A 85 -3.75 -5.32 1.15
N ILE A 86 -2.59 -5.86 0.82
CA ILE A 86 -2.23 -7.22 1.18
C ILE A 86 -0.94 -7.16 1.97
N ILE A 87 -0.96 -7.79 3.13
CA ILE A 87 0.17 -7.84 4.03
C ILE A 87 0.49 -9.29 4.32
N LYS A 88 1.72 -9.67 4.10
CA LYS A 88 2.21 -10.99 4.48
C LYS A 88 3.31 -10.80 5.50
N LYS A 89 3.15 -11.44 6.64
CA LYS A 89 4.19 -11.43 7.65
C LYS A 89 5.35 -12.30 7.17
N HIS A 90 6.56 -11.79 7.32
CA HIS A 90 7.75 -12.59 7.05
C HIS A 90 7.77 -13.79 7.97
N GLY A 91 7.86 -14.96 7.42
CA GLY A 91 7.70 -16.22 8.14
C GLY A 91 8.84 -16.59 9.08
N GLY A 92 9.43 -15.64 9.75
CA GLY A 92 10.50 -15.91 10.69
C GLY A 92 11.86 -16.14 10.04
N THR A 93 11.95 -15.88 8.75
CA THR A 93 13.22 -15.94 8.03
C THR A 93 13.69 -14.53 7.77
N PRO A 94 14.39 -13.92 8.69
CA PRO A 94 14.67 -12.50 8.64
C PRO A 94 15.48 -12.06 7.42
N ASN A 95 16.10 -13.01 6.74
CA ASN A 95 16.92 -12.67 5.57
C ASN A 95 16.15 -12.67 4.27
N ASP A 96 14.89 -13.09 4.29
CA ASP A 96 14.08 -13.10 3.07
C ASP A 96 13.72 -11.70 2.62
N TYR A 97 13.68 -10.79 3.55
CA TYR A 97 13.38 -9.41 3.26
C TYR A 97 14.20 -8.53 4.19
N THR A 98 15.32 -8.06 3.69
CA THR A 98 16.20 -7.18 4.44
C THR A 98 16.05 -5.77 3.90
N PRO A 99 15.62 -4.82 4.72
CA PRO A 99 15.57 -3.43 4.28
C PRO A 99 16.96 -2.97 3.86
N VAL A 100 17.02 -2.30 2.73
CA VAL A 100 18.27 -1.76 2.27
C VAL A 100 18.67 -0.60 3.18
N GLN A 101 19.85 -0.68 3.75
CA GLN A 101 20.38 0.34 4.64
C GLN A 101 21.40 1.18 3.88
N THR A 102 20.90 2.17 3.18
CA THR A 102 21.78 3.09 2.44
C THR A 102 21.58 4.50 2.97
N GLU A 103 22.57 5.34 2.79
CA GLU A 103 22.45 6.73 3.21
C GLU A 103 21.39 7.46 2.43
N PHE A 104 21.25 7.13 1.18
CA PHE A 104 20.19 7.70 0.35
C PHE A 104 19.23 6.61 -0.05
N VAL A 105 17.98 6.83 0.30
CA VAL A 105 16.89 5.91 -0.06
C VAL A 105 15.93 6.68 -0.94
N PRO A 106 15.92 6.41 -2.25
CA PRO A 106 14.94 7.05 -3.13
C PRO A 106 13.53 6.63 -2.75
N PRO A 107 12.52 7.20 -3.38
CA PRO A 107 11.13 6.81 -3.09
C PRO A 107 11.01 5.30 -3.06
N THR A 108 10.39 4.81 -1.99
CA THR A 108 10.43 3.40 -1.65
C THR A 108 9.22 2.65 -2.13
N VAL A 109 8.44 3.28 -3.00
CA VAL A 109 7.26 2.69 -3.59
C VAL A 109 7.58 2.32 -5.03
N GLU A 110 7.39 1.05 -5.36
CA GLU A 110 7.51 0.59 -6.73
C GLU A 110 6.14 0.36 -7.30
N ILE A 111 5.97 0.71 -8.57
CA ILE A 111 4.73 0.47 -9.29
C ILE A 111 4.98 -0.60 -10.34
N THR A 112 4.17 -1.65 -10.27
CA THR A 112 4.19 -2.72 -11.27
C THR A 112 2.88 -2.66 -12.06
N GLN A 113 3.00 -2.67 -13.37
CA GLN A 113 1.85 -2.66 -14.27
C GLN A 113 1.62 -4.06 -14.81
N PHE A 114 0.41 -4.53 -14.67
CA PHE A 114 -0.02 -5.78 -15.28
C PHE A 114 -0.63 -5.56 -16.65
#